data_6e47c479390e412e6bfa1c8312e9b83e
#
_entry.id   6e47c479390e412e6bfa1c8312e9b83e
#
_cell.length_a   1.000
_cell.length_b   1.000
_cell.length_c   1.000
_cell.angle_alpha   90.00
_cell.angle_beta   90.00
_cell.angle_gamma   90.00
#
_symmetry.space_group_name_H-M   'P 1'
#
loop_
_entity.id
_entity.type
_entity.pdbx_description
1 polymer ?
#
loop_
_entity_poly.entity_id
_entity_poly.type
_entity_poly.pdbx_seq_one_letter_code
_entity_poly.pdbx_strand_id
1 'polypeptide(L)'
;MLAGSVAVPEKTVAATRCRPFGERRGMLRIMLRFIVLFFVYIAILFPLELVPPVDQHVILPFTAAIAKVSVGIVSLFDAHAVAYGKVLQSTANGFALSIERGCNGVEAVIILVSAMLAFPAPWKSRLIGIALGFVAIQALNLVRIISLFYLGQWNQTWFEWFHLYLWQALIVLDALVAFLIWLRYLPREAAPKPA
;
A
#
# COMPACT_ATOMS: atom_id res chain seq x y z
N MET A 1 -1.49 -69.72 -37.06
CA MET A 1 -1.87 -68.36 -37.46
C MET A 1 -2.48 -67.68 -36.25
N LEU A 2 -1.72 -66.85 -35.55
CA LEU A 2 -2.14 -66.12 -34.35
C LEU A 2 -2.24 -64.63 -34.74
N ALA A 3 -3.47 -64.07 -34.81
CA ALA A 3 -3.72 -62.65 -35.02
C ALA A 3 -3.62 -61.95 -33.70
N GLY A 4 -2.53 -61.18 -33.48
CA GLY A 4 -2.38 -60.28 -32.32
C GLY A 4 -3.18 -59.02 -32.53
N SER A 5 -4.17 -58.79 -31.68
CA SER A 5 -4.92 -57.54 -31.62
C SER A 5 -4.08 -56.50 -30.86
N VAL A 6 -3.64 -55.45 -31.58
CA VAL A 6 -2.97 -54.30 -30.98
C VAL A 6 -4.03 -53.34 -30.43
N ALA A 7 -4.13 -53.24 -29.09
CA ALA A 7 -4.97 -52.26 -28.43
C ALA A 7 -4.31 -50.87 -28.55
N VAL A 8 -4.96 -49.93 -29.23
CA VAL A 8 -4.60 -48.50 -29.27
C VAL A 8 -5.00 -47.85 -27.95
N PRO A 9 -4.09 -47.18 -27.23
CA PRO A 9 -4.48 -46.47 -26.02
C PRO A 9 -5.35 -45.25 -26.38
N GLU A 10 -6.57 -45.29 -25.93
CA GLU A 10 -7.53 -44.17 -25.99
C GLU A 10 -6.97 -42.97 -25.18
N LYS A 11 -6.50 -41.96 -25.88
CA LYS A 11 -6.09 -40.67 -25.27
C LYS A 11 -7.31 -40.09 -24.60
N THR A 12 -7.32 -40.14 -23.26
CA THR A 12 -8.28 -39.44 -22.41
C THR A 12 -8.19 -37.93 -22.70
N VAL A 13 -9.10 -37.45 -23.52
CA VAL A 13 -9.32 -36.02 -23.76
C VAL A 13 -9.70 -35.44 -22.41
N ALA A 14 -8.78 -34.64 -21.81
CA ALA A 14 -9.04 -33.90 -20.60
C ALA A 14 -10.23 -32.97 -20.87
N ALA A 15 -11.39 -33.38 -20.40
CA ALA A 15 -12.60 -32.57 -20.43
C ALA A 15 -12.32 -31.25 -19.71
N THR A 16 -12.23 -30.19 -20.45
CA THR A 16 -12.22 -28.81 -19.94
C THR A 16 -13.47 -28.63 -19.09
N ARG A 17 -13.32 -28.77 -17.77
CA ARG A 17 -14.40 -28.70 -16.79
C ARG A 17 -14.95 -27.28 -16.81
N CYS A 18 -16.00 -27.04 -17.61
CA CYS A 18 -16.79 -25.82 -17.57
C CYS A 18 -17.23 -25.60 -16.13
N ARG A 19 -16.72 -24.55 -15.46
CA ARG A 19 -17.17 -24.18 -14.11
C ARG A 19 -18.67 -23.95 -14.12
N PRO A 20 -19.42 -24.57 -13.21
CA PRO A 20 -20.88 -24.45 -13.17
C PRO A 20 -21.28 -22.99 -12.96
N PHE A 21 -22.35 -22.57 -13.62
CA PHE A 21 -22.89 -21.19 -13.66
C PHE A 21 -23.14 -20.58 -12.27
N GLY A 22 -23.40 -21.41 -11.25
CA GLY A 22 -23.55 -21.01 -9.85
C GLY A 22 -22.27 -20.48 -9.20
N GLU A 23 -21.11 -21.04 -9.56
CA GLU A 23 -19.80 -20.65 -9.01
C GLU A 23 -19.41 -19.25 -9.49
N ARG A 24 -19.74 -18.89 -10.72
CA ARG A 24 -19.53 -17.53 -11.27
C ARG A 24 -20.32 -16.47 -10.52
N ARG A 25 -21.57 -16.76 -10.14
CA ARG A 25 -22.42 -15.84 -9.36
C ARG A 25 -21.89 -15.64 -7.95
N GLY A 26 -21.35 -16.68 -7.31
CA GLY A 26 -20.71 -16.58 -6.00
C GLY A 26 -19.47 -15.70 -6.03
N MET A 27 -18.58 -15.93 -7.01
CA MET A 27 -17.37 -15.13 -7.19
C MET A 27 -17.69 -13.66 -7.47
N LEU A 28 -18.66 -13.38 -8.34
CA LEU A 28 -19.08 -12.00 -8.65
C LEU A 28 -19.60 -11.26 -7.41
N ARG A 29 -20.37 -11.94 -6.54
CA ARG A 29 -20.87 -11.36 -5.28
C ARG A 29 -19.72 -11.02 -4.32
N ILE A 30 -18.71 -11.89 -4.20
CA ILE A 30 -17.54 -11.64 -3.35
C ILE A 30 -16.74 -10.44 -3.89
N MET A 31 -16.49 -10.38 -5.19
CA MET A 31 -15.80 -9.26 -5.82
C MET A 31 -16.57 -7.95 -5.64
N LEU A 32 -17.88 -7.97 -5.90
CA LEU A 32 -18.73 -6.78 -5.74
C LEU A 32 -18.75 -6.29 -4.28
N ARG A 33 -18.86 -7.21 -3.32
CA ARG A 33 -18.79 -6.89 -1.89
C ARG A 33 -17.45 -6.26 -1.53
N PHE A 34 -16.34 -6.81 -2.01
CA PHE A 34 -15.01 -6.25 -1.78
C PHE A 34 -14.91 -4.82 -2.33
N ILE A 35 -15.31 -4.61 -3.59
CA ILE A 35 -15.25 -3.29 -4.23
C ILE A 35 -16.12 -2.27 -3.48
N VAL A 36 -17.36 -2.63 -3.15
CA VAL A 36 -18.27 -1.73 -2.43
C VAL A 36 -17.69 -1.38 -1.06
N LEU A 37 -17.25 -2.36 -0.27
CA LEU A 37 -16.68 -2.12 1.05
C LEU A 37 -15.40 -1.28 0.96
N PHE A 38 -14.54 -1.55 -0.01
CA PHE A 38 -13.32 -0.77 -0.23
C PHE A 38 -13.62 0.71 -0.46
N PHE A 39 -14.54 1.02 -1.37
CA PHE A 39 -14.92 2.41 -1.63
C PHE A 39 -15.68 3.05 -0.46
N VAL A 40 -16.48 2.30 0.28
CA VAL A 40 -17.13 2.79 1.51
C VAL A 40 -16.09 3.16 2.56
N TYR A 41 -15.08 2.31 2.81
CA TYR A 41 -14.01 2.64 3.76
C TYR A 41 -13.19 3.85 3.31
N ILE A 42 -12.85 3.96 2.04
CA ILE A 42 -12.18 5.15 1.49
C ILE A 42 -13.05 6.39 1.69
N ALA A 43 -14.33 6.33 1.34
CA ALA A 43 -15.26 7.46 1.45
C ALA A 43 -15.48 7.92 2.91
N ILE A 44 -15.21 7.06 3.90
CA ILE A 44 -15.26 7.41 5.32
C ILE A 44 -13.89 7.94 5.80
N LEU A 45 -12.80 7.23 5.49
CA LEU A 45 -11.49 7.52 6.08
C LEU A 45 -10.83 8.76 5.46
N PHE A 46 -10.98 9.02 4.16
CA PHE A 46 -10.43 10.23 3.54
C PHE A 46 -11.04 11.54 4.08
N PRO A 47 -12.38 11.68 4.15
CA PRO A 47 -12.94 12.88 4.80
C PRO A 47 -12.60 12.98 6.28
N LEU A 48 -12.47 11.85 6.99
CA LEU A 48 -12.15 11.84 8.41
C LEU A 48 -10.78 12.46 8.70
N GLU A 49 -9.80 12.25 7.83
CA GLU A 49 -8.47 12.88 7.91
C GLU A 49 -8.55 14.42 7.81
N LEU A 50 -9.56 14.94 7.11
CA LEU A 50 -9.77 16.38 6.89
C LEU A 50 -10.52 17.08 8.05
N VAL A 51 -11.11 16.31 8.96
CA VAL A 51 -11.86 16.86 10.10
C VAL A 51 -10.88 17.59 11.05
N PRO A 52 -11.13 18.87 11.40
CA PRO A 52 -10.18 19.69 12.15
C PRO A 52 -9.60 19.03 13.42
N PRO A 53 -10.37 18.37 14.30
CA PRO A 53 -9.80 17.72 15.47
C PRO A 53 -8.87 16.55 15.11
N VAL A 54 -9.14 15.79 14.03
CA VAL A 54 -8.27 14.70 13.58
C VAL A 54 -6.99 15.25 12.96
N ASP A 55 -7.12 16.25 12.11
CA ASP A 55 -5.97 16.92 11.50
C ASP A 55 -5.02 17.49 12.56
N GLN A 56 -5.55 18.25 13.53
CA GLN A 56 -4.75 18.96 14.53
C GLN A 56 -4.12 18.04 15.58
N HIS A 57 -4.83 16.97 16.00
CA HIS A 57 -4.39 16.14 17.11
C HIS A 57 -3.72 14.82 16.65
N VAL A 58 -3.92 14.41 15.40
CA VAL A 58 -3.36 13.16 14.88
C VAL A 58 -2.43 13.42 13.69
N ILE A 59 -2.93 14.06 12.63
CA ILE A 59 -2.18 14.16 11.37
C ILE A 59 -0.99 15.12 11.50
N LEU A 60 -1.19 16.33 12.05
CA LEU A 60 -0.11 17.29 12.21
C LEU A 60 1.00 16.80 13.16
N PRO A 61 0.72 16.26 14.36
CA PRO A 61 1.77 15.69 15.20
C PRO A 61 2.50 14.51 14.56
N PHE A 62 1.76 13.65 13.85
CA PHE A 62 2.34 12.53 13.11
C PHE A 62 3.28 13.03 11.99
N THR A 63 2.85 14.00 11.20
CA THR A 63 3.67 14.62 10.15
C THR A 63 4.92 15.30 10.73
N ALA A 64 4.79 15.98 11.87
CA ALA A 64 5.93 16.56 12.57
C ALA A 64 6.89 15.49 13.10
N ALA A 65 6.39 14.34 13.55
CA ALA A 65 7.23 13.22 13.93
C ALA A 65 8.02 12.65 12.74
N ILE A 66 7.37 12.49 11.58
CA ILE A 66 8.04 12.09 10.33
C ILE A 66 9.14 13.09 9.96
N ALA A 67 8.89 14.40 10.05
CA ALA A 67 9.88 15.43 9.78
C ALA A 67 11.11 15.29 10.70
N LYS A 68 10.89 15.06 12.00
CA LYS A 68 11.96 14.85 12.97
C LYS A 68 12.76 13.59 12.68
N VAL A 69 12.10 12.48 12.35
CA VAL A 69 12.77 11.23 11.99
C VAL A 69 13.59 11.41 10.71
N SER A 70 13.03 12.10 9.69
CA SER A 70 13.74 12.41 8.45
C SER A 70 15.02 13.22 8.72
N VAL A 71 14.92 14.28 9.53
CA VAL A 71 16.08 15.08 9.92
C VAL A 71 17.06 14.23 10.74
N GLY A 72 16.61 13.38 11.65
CA GLY A 72 17.48 12.47 12.40
C GLY A 72 18.30 11.55 11.50
N ILE A 73 17.71 11.06 10.39
CA ILE A 73 18.43 10.25 9.40
C ILE A 73 19.38 11.13 8.59
N VAL A 74 18.92 12.28 8.10
CA VAL A 74 19.74 13.22 7.32
C VAL A 74 20.92 13.73 8.12
N SER A 75 20.77 14.00 9.41
CA SER A 75 21.83 14.51 10.29
C SER A 75 23.00 13.54 10.49
N LEU A 76 22.85 12.27 10.13
CA LEU A 76 23.96 11.32 10.09
C LEU A 76 24.95 11.62 8.96
N PHE A 77 24.53 12.35 7.93
CA PHE A 77 25.32 12.67 6.74
C PHE A 77 25.47 14.19 6.51
N ASP A 78 24.52 14.99 7.00
CA ASP A 78 24.46 16.44 6.82
C ASP A 78 23.99 17.10 8.13
N ALA A 79 24.93 17.78 8.81
CA ALA A 79 24.66 18.46 10.08
C ALA A 79 23.82 19.75 9.95
N HIS A 80 23.51 20.18 8.72
CA HIS A 80 22.78 21.42 8.46
C HIS A 80 21.26 21.25 8.33
N ALA A 81 20.73 20.03 8.50
CA ALA A 81 19.28 19.78 8.45
C ALA A 81 18.64 20.00 9.81
N VAL A 82 17.54 20.76 9.85
CA VAL A 82 16.72 21.02 11.04
C VAL A 82 15.24 20.84 10.74
N ALA A 83 14.45 20.48 11.75
CA ALA A 83 13.00 20.31 11.62
C ALA A 83 12.25 21.36 12.48
N TYR A 84 11.30 22.06 11.86
CA TYR A 84 10.37 22.96 12.51
C TYR A 84 8.92 22.52 12.23
N GLY A 85 8.30 21.83 13.21
CA GLY A 85 6.99 21.23 12.99
C GLY A 85 7.03 20.22 11.83
N LYS A 86 6.27 20.48 10.76
CA LYS A 86 6.23 19.64 9.55
C LYS A 86 7.23 20.03 8.47
N VAL A 87 8.12 21.01 8.74
CA VAL A 87 9.07 21.57 7.76
C VAL A 87 10.47 21.04 8.03
N LEU A 88 11.13 20.54 6.98
CA LEU A 88 12.58 20.28 6.96
C LEU A 88 13.29 21.46 6.33
N GLN A 89 14.32 21.98 6.97
CA GLN A 89 15.08 23.12 6.47
C GLN A 89 16.58 22.83 6.50
N SER A 90 17.28 23.27 5.45
CA SER A 90 18.74 23.30 5.42
C SER A 90 19.22 24.67 5.91
N THR A 91 20.04 24.68 6.95
CA THR A 91 20.68 25.90 7.47
C THR A 91 21.84 26.38 6.60
N ALA A 92 22.36 25.53 5.70
CA ALA A 92 23.47 25.86 4.81
C ALA A 92 23.04 26.77 3.65
N ASN A 93 21.87 26.53 3.05
CA ASN A 93 21.41 27.27 1.85
C ASN A 93 20.00 27.86 2.02
N GLY A 94 19.35 27.67 3.18
CA GLY A 94 18.02 28.16 3.46
C GLY A 94 16.85 27.43 2.79
N PHE A 95 17.11 26.34 2.03
CA PHE A 95 16.07 25.54 1.41
C PHE A 95 15.15 24.92 2.47
N ALA A 96 13.84 25.01 2.27
CA ALA A 96 12.84 24.44 3.17
C ALA A 96 11.83 23.59 2.40
N LEU A 97 11.60 22.38 2.90
CA LEU A 97 10.61 21.43 2.39
C LEU A 97 9.49 21.25 3.43
N SER A 98 8.27 21.66 3.10
CA SER A 98 7.09 21.38 3.93
C SER A 98 6.46 20.05 3.54
N ILE A 99 6.24 19.19 4.55
CA ILE A 99 5.54 17.91 4.36
C ILE A 99 4.04 18.21 4.42
N GLU A 100 3.41 18.26 3.26
CA GLU A 100 1.97 18.48 3.15
C GLU A 100 1.21 17.15 3.07
N ARG A 101 -0.12 17.19 3.09
CA ARG A 101 -1.00 16.05 2.78
C ARG A 101 -0.62 15.49 1.42
N GLY A 102 -0.75 14.19 1.22
CA GLY A 102 -0.21 13.49 0.05
C GLY A 102 1.29 13.18 0.14
N CYS A 103 2.02 13.80 1.10
CA CYS A 103 3.46 13.59 1.29
C CYS A 103 3.82 12.96 2.64
N ASN A 104 2.84 12.77 3.53
CA ASN A 104 3.04 12.15 4.84
C ASN A 104 2.76 10.63 4.87
N GLY A 105 2.31 10.06 3.76
CA GLY A 105 1.99 8.64 3.61
C GLY A 105 0.66 8.20 4.22
N VAL A 106 -0.13 9.11 4.77
CA VAL A 106 -1.41 8.78 5.42
C VAL A 106 -2.40 8.23 4.40
N GLU A 107 -2.51 8.85 3.24
CA GLU A 107 -3.42 8.44 2.17
C GLU A 107 -3.11 7.02 1.66
N ALA A 108 -1.84 6.67 1.54
CA ALA A 108 -1.44 5.31 1.17
C ALA A 108 -1.81 4.28 2.24
N VAL A 109 -1.66 4.66 3.51
CA VAL A 109 -2.12 3.84 4.64
C VAL A 109 -3.64 3.68 4.63
N ILE A 110 -4.40 4.73 4.36
CA ILE A 110 -5.87 4.67 4.23
C ILE A 110 -6.28 3.70 3.12
N ILE A 111 -5.64 3.76 1.95
CA ILE A 111 -5.89 2.84 0.84
C ILE A 111 -5.60 1.39 1.27
N LEU A 112 -4.46 1.13 1.89
CA LEU A 112 -4.06 -0.19 2.35
C LEU A 112 -5.04 -0.74 3.40
N VAL A 113 -5.36 0.05 4.42
CA VAL A 113 -6.29 -0.33 5.50
C VAL A 113 -7.67 -0.62 4.92
N SER A 114 -8.17 0.23 4.01
CA SER A 114 -9.46 0.03 3.34
C SER A 114 -9.49 -1.29 2.56
N ALA A 115 -8.42 -1.62 1.83
CA ALA A 115 -8.32 -2.87 1.08
C ALA A 115 -8.28 -4.09 2.02
N MET A 116 -7.48 -4.03 3.10
CA MET A 116 -7.38 -5.12 4.07
C MET A 116 -8.67 -5.34 4.88
N LEU A 117 -9.39 -4.27 5.22
CA LEU A 117 -10.68 -4.36 5.91
C LEU A 117 -11.80 -4.90 5.00
N ALA A 118 -11.79 -4.52 3.73
CA ALA A 118 -12.75 -5.00 2.76
C ALA A 118 -12.57 -6.48 2.40
N PHE A 119 -11.34 -7.00 2.51
CA PHE A 119 -11.03 -8.38 2.16
C PHE A 119 -11.45 -9.36 3.27
N PRO A 120 -12.10 -10.50 2.96
CA PRO A 120 -12.49 -11.50 3.95
C PRO A 120 -11.25 -12.26 4.46
N ALA A 121 -10.73 -11.89 5.62
CA ALA A 121 -9.56 -12.49 6.27
C ALA A 121 -9.73 -12.53 7.80
N PRO A 122 -9.00 -13.41 8.51
CA PRO A 122 -8.98 -13.43 9.96
C PRO A 122 -8.45 -12.12 10.56
N TRP A 123 -9.04 -11.66 11.67
CA TRP A 123 -8.66 -10.39 12.31
C TRP A 123 -7.17 -10.32 12.67
N LYS A 124 -6.58 -11.42 13.15
CA LYS A 124 -5.13 -11.47 13.47
C LYS A 124 -4.28 -11.16 12.24
N SER A 125 -4.57 -11.80 11.10
CA SER A 125 -3.84 -11.55 9.85
C SER A 125 -4.03 -10.12 9.35
N ARG A 126 -5.23 -9.53 9.52
CA ARG A 126 -5.49 -8.12 9.16
C ARG A 126 -4.65 -7.17 10.00
N LEU A 127 -4.66 -7.32 11.33
CA LEU A 127 -3.90 -6.43 12.22
C LEU A 127 -2.41 -6.51 11.95
N ILE A 128 -1.85 -7.71 11.79
CA ILE A 128 -0.44 -7.89 11.44
C ILE A 128 -0.14 -7.27 10.07
N GLY A 129 -1.00 -7.51 9.07
CA GLY A 129 -0.83 -6.94 7.74
C GLY A 129 -0.87 -5.42 7.74
N ILE A 130 -1.82 -4.81 8.48
CA ILE A 130 -1.91 -3.35 8.62
C ILE A 130 -0.66 -2.79 9.30
N ALA A 131 -0.19 -3.41 10.39
CA ALA A 131 1.00 -2.94 11.10
C ALA A 131 2.26 -3.02 10.24
N LEU A 132 2.49 -4.16 9.57
CA LEU A 132 3.65 -4.33 8.69
C LEU A 132 3.55 -3.42 7.44
N GLY A 133 2.38 -3.31 6.84
CA GLY A 133 2.15 -2.43 5.70
C GLY A 133 2.32 -0.95 6.07
N PHE A 134 1.86 -0.52 7.25
CA PHE A 134 2.11 0.81 7.78
C PHE A 134 3.62 1.10 7.87
N VAL A 135 4.39 0.19 8.46
CA VAL A 135 5.84 0.35 8.59
C VAL A 135 6.52 0.41 7.21
N ALA A 136 6.11 -0.45 6.26
CA ALA A 136 6.66 -0.46 4.91
C ALA A 136 6.37 0.85 4.17
N ILE A 137 5.12 1.33 4.20
CA ILE A 137 4.72 2.59 3.58
C ILE A 137 5.49 3.76 4.19
N GLN A 138 5.63 3.83 5.52
CA GLN A 138 6.35 4.93 6.15
C GLN A 138 7.85 4.87 5.89
N ALA A 139 8.45 3.68 5.78
CA ALA A 139 9.84 3.54 5.40
C ALA A 139 10.12 4.09 4.00
N LEU A 140 9.28 3.75 3.00
CA LEU A 140 9.39 4.30 1.65
C LEU A 140 9.06 5.81 1.61
N ASN A 141 8.10 6.25 2.43
CA ASN A 141 7.79 7.68 2.56
C ASN A 141 8.97 8.49 3.13
N LEU A 142 9.73 7.96 4.08
CA LEU A 142 10.97 8.58 4.57
C LEU A 142 12.01 8.71 3.44
N VAL A 143 12.21 7.67 2.64
CA VAL A 143 13.10 7.72 1.46
C VAL A 143 12.63 8.80 0.49
N ARG A 144 11.32 8.91 0.24
CA ARG A 144 10.72 9.97 -0.57
C ARG A 144 11.07 11.36 -0.04
N ILE A 145 10.79 11.63 1.23
CA ILE A 145 11.02 12.94 1.85
C ILE A 145 12.49 13.33 1.79
N ILE A 146 13.40 12.40 2.14
CA ILE A 146 14.84 12.64 2.14
C ILE A 146 15.34 12.88 0.71
N SER A 147 14.89 12.09 -0.27
CA SER A 147 15.28 12.28 -1.67
C SER A 147 14.80 13.62 -2.22
N LEU A 148 13.56 14.02 -1.90
CA LEU A 148 13.01 15.32 -2.31
C LEU A 148 13.72 16.48 -1.62
N PHE A 149 14.15 16.33 -0.37
CA PHE A 149 14.92 17.35 0.33
C PHE A 149 16.27 17.64 -0.35
N TYR A 150 17.02 16.62 -0.77
CA TYR A 150 18.25 16.82 -1.52
C TYR A 150 18.02 17.27 -2.96
N LEU A 151 17.01 16.71 -3.61
CA LEU A 151 16.69 17.04 -4.99
C LEU A 151 16.26 18.51 -5.15
N GLY A 152 15.47 19.02 -4.19
CA GLY A 152 15.05 20.42 -4.18
C GLY A 152 16.19 21.42 -3.96
N GLN A 153 17.23 21.01 -3.22
CA GLN A 153 18.44 21.80 -3.07
C GLN A 153 19.31 21.81 -4.34
N TRP A 154 19.25 20.73 -5.14
CA TRP A 154 20.04 20.61 -6.35
C TRP A 154 19.38 21.26 -7.57
N ASN A 155 18.10 20.94 -7.84
CA ASN A 155 17.39 21.43 -9.03
C ASN A 155 15.88 21.39 -8.84
N GLN A 156 15.22 22.57 -8.94
CA GLN A 156 13.78 22.74 -8.75
C GLN A 156 12.96 21.96 -9.79
N THR A 157 13.38 21.91 -11.05
CA THR A 157 12.65 21.21 -12.12
C THR A 157 12.60 19.70 -11.86
N TRP A 158 13.73 19.11 -11.44
CA TRP A 158 13.76 17.69 -11.05
C TRP A 158 12.94 17.42 -9.80
N PHE A 159 12.99 18.32 -8.80
CA PHE A 159 12.16 18.23 -7.61
C PHE A 159 10.67 18.15 -7.97
N GLU A 160 10.17 19.05 -8.81
CA GLU A 160 8.76 19.08 -9.24
C GLU A 160 8.38 17.81 -10.01
N TRP A 161 9.24 17.36 -10.93
CA TRP A 161 8.97 16.15 -11.71
C TRP A 161 8.92 14.90 -10.82
N PHE A 162 9.89 14.72 -9.92
CA PHE A 162 9.89 13.61 -8.97
C PHE A 162 8.73 13.69 -8.01
N HIS A 163 8.42 14.87 -7.48
CA HIS A 163 7.33 15.07 -6.53
C HIS A 163 5.97 14.78 -7.13
N LEU A 164 5.68 15.29 -8.34
CA LEU A 164 4.35 15.21 -8.96
C LEU A 164 4.10 13.88 -9.68
N TYR A 165 5.12 13.29 -10.29
CA TYR A 165 4.92 12.11 -11.12
C TYR A 165 5.50 10.83 -10.52
N LEU A 166 6.81 10.79 -10.28
CA LEU A 166 7.48 9.57 -9.84
C LEU A 166 6.96 9.11 -8.48
N TRP A 167 7.06 9.97 -7.49
CA TRP A 167 6.68 9.61 -6.13
C TRP A 167 5.18 9.39 -5.96
N GLN A 168 4.35 10.12 -6.73
CA GLN A 168 2.91 9.91 -6.70
C GLN A 168 2.52 8.53 -7.24
N ALA A 169 3.18 8.08 -8.32
CA ALA A 169 2.98 6.73 -8.84
C ALA A 169 3.50 5.65 -7.88
N LEU A 170 4.68 5.87 -7.29
CA LEU A 170 5.29 4.90 -6.38
C LEU A 170 4.49 4.69 -5.09
N ILE A 171 3.88 5.73 -4.51
CA ILE A 171 3.12 5.58 -3.26
C ILE A 171 1.84 4.75 -3.46
N VAL A 172 1.19 4.88 -4.61
CA VAL A 172 0.03 4.04 -4.96
C VAL A 172 0.48 2.60 -5.21
N LEU A 173 1.60 2.43 -5.92
CA LEU A 173 2.18 1.11 -6.17
C LEU A 173 2.61 0.41 -4.88
N ASP A 174 3.18 1.15 -3.92
CA ASP A 174 3.60 0.62 -2.63
C ASP A 174 2.43 0.05 -1.83
N ALA A 175 1.32 0.78 -1.71
CA ALA A 175 0.11 0.28 -1.07
C ALA A 175 -0.43 -0.98 -1.75
N LEU A 176 -0.40 -1.04 -3.10
CA LEU A 176 -0.81 -2.21 -3.87
C LEU A 176 0.13 -3.40 -3.61
N VAL A 177 1.44 -3.19 -3.67
CA VAL A 177 2.44 -4.24 -3.43
C VAL A 177 2.33 -4.78 -2.01
N ALA A 178 2.22 -3.90 -1.01
CA ALA A 178 2.01 -4.30 0.39
C ALA A 178 0.75 -5.17 0.55
N PHE A 179 -0.36 -4.79 -0.10
CA PHE A 179 -1.59 -5.58 -0.10
C PHE A 179 -1.41 -6.94 -0.78
N LEU A 180 -0.75 -7.00 -1.96
CA LEU A 180 -0.51 -8.26 -2.68
C LEU A 180 0.42 -9.20 -1.91
N ILE A 181 1.46 -8.66 -1.27
CA ILE A 181 2.35 -9.42 -0.40
C ILE A 181 1.53 -10.00 0.77
N TRP A 182 0.72 -9.19 1.43
CA TRP A 182 -0.14 -9.66 2.52
C TRP A 182 -1.08 -10.77 2.08
N LEU A 183 -1.73 -10.65 0.91
CA LEU A 183 -2.58 -11.71 0.35
C LEU A 183 -1.85 -13.03 0.17
N ARG A 184 -0.56 -12.98 -0.16
CA ARG A 184 0.28 -14.17 -0.38
C ARG A 184 0.57 -14.93 0.91
N TYR A 185 0.60 -14.22 2.04
CA TYR A 185 0.83 -14.78 3.37
C TYR A 185 -0.45 -15.12 4.14
N LEU A 186 -1.62 -14.90 3.55
CA LEU A 186 -2.87 -15.33 4.19
C LEU A 186 -2.91 -16.85 4.31
N PRO A 187 -3.30 -17.39 5.49
CA PRO A 187 -3.54 -18.82 5.64
C PRO A 187 -4.59 -19.26 4.61
N ARG A 188 -4.25 -20.20 3.77
CA ARG A 188 -5.26 -20.87 2.94
C ARG A 188 -6.17 -21.60 3.90
N GLU A 189 -7.45 -21.21 4.00
CA GLU A 189 -8.44 -22.02 4.69
C GLU A 189 -8.36 -23.44 4.11
N ALA A 190 -8.10 -24.41 4.99
CA ALA A 190 -8.12 -25.81 4.59
C ALA A 190 -9.50 -26.07 3.99
N ALA A 191 -9.53 -26.52 2.74
CA ALA A 191 -10.79 -26.90 2.09
C ALA A 191 -11.59 -27.80 3.02
N PRO A 192 -12.93 -27.62 3.15
CA PRO A 192 -13.75 -28.48 3.98
C PRO A 192 -13.47 -29.93 3.60
N LYS A 193 -13.11 -30.77 4.59
CA LYS A 193 -12.98 -32.19 4.36
C LYS A 193 -14.31 -32.68 3.80
N PRO A 194 -14.31 -33.41 2.67
CA PRO A 194 -15.55 -34.04 2.20
C PRO A 194 -16.06 -34.97 3.31
N ALA A 195 -17.33 -34.79 3.67
CA ALA A 195 -18.04 -35.65 4.63
C ALA A 195 -18.25 -37.05 4.03
#